data_e288f5e965eb95160ffbaae3615d7753
#
_entry.id   e288f5e965eb95160ffbaae3615d7753
#
_cell.length_a   1.000
_cell.length_b   1.000
_cell.length_c   1.000
_cell.angle_alpha   90.00
_cell.angle_beta   90.00
_cell.angle_gamma   90.00
#
_symmetry.space_group_name_H-M   'P 1'
#
loop_
_entity.id
_entity.type
_entity.pdbx_description
1 polymer ?
#
loop_
_entity_poly.entity_id
_entity_poly.type
_entity_poly.pdbx_seq_one_letter_code
_entity_poly.pdbx_strand_id
1 'polypeptide(L)'
;MSSSLYNSIQHFNELGVKKIEERIKKFISEGKDIADLILGLNEDLMQLGRDIITEVLEDMDEFLRQDGIRKKDWEIVRKDETGLLTTFGQIRYKRTYFKPKHGGKRKYLVDELVGLKPHDRMSADVVINTLDEAIESSYRKAGEKASYENEVSKQAVMNKVHTAEVNPPKLEYSEKRDVRILYIEADEDHVAQQAKGKGGTRCLMPKLIYVHEGIDLSRSTARRKVLKNVRYFGEDCSSEDLWLQVAKYISEQYDEEKIETVYISGDGASWIKQGLNWIEKSRFVLDNHHLNKYIKVATAHLNDEAIYQGLKDALDWPDKEMAYRVFNRILELTENETKIAAVKEARRYIMNNWAGIAIKAEKGYEIVGCSAEGHVSHVLSNRLSSRPKGWSRTGANQMTKLLVYKKNGGNIYDLVMSQKEQERLEQKEEIQDEIIRCMRRSGIRYESSSNVDLPAIHCGHKTGLYHALRMLIGKCG
;
A
#
# COMPACT_ATOMS: atom_id res chain seq x y z
N MET A 1 -33.12 12.36 -30.26
CA MET A 1 -33.22 11.98 -28.83
C MET A 1 -33.42 13.25 -28.04
N SER A 2 -34.61 13.45 -27.46
CA SER A 2 -34.86 14.57 -26.56
C SER A 2 -33.98 14.34 -25.32
N SER A 3 -33.10 15.26 -24.99
CA SER A 3 -32.34 15.24 -23.76
C SER A 3 -33.30 15.52 -22.60
N SER A 4 -33.98 14.50 -22.11
CA SER A 4 -34.64 14.63 -20.81
C SER A 4 -33.52 14.70 -19.78
N LEU A 5 -33.39 15.84 -19.11
CA LEU A 5 -32.58 15.96 -17.92
C LEU A 5 -33.08 14.92 -16.89
N TYR A 6 -32.15 14.32 -16.13
CA TYR A 6 -32.52 13.48 -14.99
C TYR A 6 -33.45 14.25 -14.05
N ASN A 7 -34.43 13.55 -13.46
CA ASN A 7 -35.40 14.18 -12.54
C ASN A 7 -34.72 14.84 -11.34
N SER A 8 -33.65 14.24 -10.83
CA SER A 8 -32.82 14.82 -9.77
C SER A 8 -32.23 16.16 -10.15
N ILE A 9 -31.74 16.32 -11.39
CA ILE A 9 -31.22 17.58 -11.93
C ILE A 9 -32.33 18.60 -12.13
N GLN A 10 -33.50 18.19 -12.63
CA GLN A 10 -34.66 19.07 -12.77
C GLN A 10 -35.14 19.57 -11.42
N HIS A 11 -35.31 18.67 -10.45
CA HIS A 11 -35.68 19.01 -9.08
C HIS A 11 -34.67 19.99 -8.42
N PHE A 12 -33.39 19.79 -8.65
CA PHE A 12 -32.36 20.71 -8.14
C PHE A 12 -32.47 22.07 -8.81
N ASN A 13 -32.73 22.14 -10.11
CA ASN A 13 -32.94 23.43 -10.81
C ASN A 13 -34.17 24.18 -10.30
N GLU A 14 -35.22 23.47 -9.93
CA GLU A 14 -36.48 24.09 -9.48
C GLU A 14 -36.47 24.47 -7.99
N LEU A 15 -35.94 23.62 -7.15
CA LEU A 15 -35.97 23.77 -5.67
C LEU A 15 -34.58 23.98 -5.06
N GLY A 16 -33.55 23.26 -5.53
CA GLY A 16 -32.19 23.36 -5.02
C GLY A 16 -31.59 24.74 -5.26
N VAL A 17 -31.79 25.29 -6.45
CA VAL A 17 -31.32 26.65 -6.79
C VAL A 17 -31.98 27.68 -5.89
N LYS A 18 -33.30 27.59 -5.65
CA LYS A 18 -34.02 28.48 -4.72
C LYS A 18 -33.47 28.38 -3.30
N LYS A 19 -33.16 27.18 -2.83
CA LYS A 19 -32.56 26.94 -1.52
C LYS A 19 -31.19 27.60 -1.40
N ILE A 20 -30.36 27.50 -2.45
CA ILE A 20 -29.07 28.20 -2.53
C ILE A 20 -29.27 29.72 -2.52
N GLU A 21 -30.19 30.25 -3.30
CA GLU A 21 -30.51 31.68 -3.30
C GLU A 21 -30.97 32.18 -1.92
N GLU A 22 -31.80 31.40 -1.23
CA GLU A 22 -32.23 31.74 0.16
C GLU A 22 -31.06 31.73 1.14
N ARG A 23 -30.13 30.77 1.02
CA ARG A 23 -28.91 30.76 1.84
C ARG A 23 -28.05 32.00 1.58
N ILE A 24 -27.88 32.37 0.32
CA ILE A 24 -27.14 33.58 -0.08
C ILE A 24 -27.82 34.85 0.51
N LYS A 25 -29.14 34.95 0.36
CA LYS A 25 -29.92 36.09 0.93
C LYS A 25 -29.75 36.16 2.46
N LYS A 26 -29.85 35.04 3.16
CA LYS A 26 -29.63 34.98 4.62
C LYS A 26 -28.22 35.38 5.02
N PHE A 27 -27.21 34.86 4.27
CA PHE A 27 -25.81 35.24 4.49
C PHE A 27 -25.62 36.77 4.43
N ILE A 28 -26.16 37.40 3.36
CA ILE A 28 -26.04 38.88 3.14
C ILE A 28 -26.81 39.64 4.20
N SER A 29 -28.05 39.22 4.52
CA SER A 29 -28.95 39.99 5.38
C SER A 29 -28.70 39.84 6.87
N GLU A 30 -28.26 38.66 7.29
CA GLU A 30 -28.07 38.32 8.71
C GLU A 30 -26.62 38.51 9.17
N GLY A 31 -25.69 38.87 8.28
CA GLY A 31 -24.25 39.07 8.57
C GLY A 31 -23.59 37.83 9.13
N LYS A 32 -23.98 36.63 8.63
CA LYS A 32 -23.39 35.34 9.02
C LYS A 32 -21.95 35.19 8.56
N ASP A 33 -21.23 34.29 9.23
CA ASP A 33 -19.88 33.92 8.81
C ASP A 33 -19.90 33.21 7.44
N ILE A 34 -18.87 33.44 6.64
CA ILE A 34 -18.71 32.77 5.33
C ILE A 34 -18.71 31.25 5.47
N ALA A 35 -18.27 30.70 6.61
CA ALA A 35 -18.29 29.28 6.90
C ALA A 35 -19.70 28.69 6.85
N ASP A 36 -20.73 29.43 7.35
CA ASP A 36 -22.12 28.97 7.30
C ASP A 36 -22.62 28.80 5.87
N LEU A 37 -22.25 29.74 4.99
CA LEU A 37 -22.60 29.66 3.57
C LEU A 37 -21.89 28.46 2.90
N ILE A 38 -20.59 28.28 3.15
CA ILE A 38 -19.80 27.17 2.56
C ILE A 38 -20.34 25.81 3.02
N LEU A 39 -20.61 25.65 4.32
CA LEU A 39 -21.14 24.40 4.87
C LEU A 39 -22.52 24.09 4.30
N GLY A 40 -23.40 25.08 4.21
CA GLY A 40 -24.72 24.90 3.63
C GLY A 40 -24.70 24.55 2.14
N LEU A 41 -23.84 25.18 1.36
CA LEU A 41 -23.65 24.82 -0.05
C LEU A 41 -23.11 23.41 -0.22
N ASN A 42 -22.15 23.02 0.61
CA ASN A 42 -21.61 21.67 0.58
C ASN A 42 -22.69 20.62 0.85
N GLU A 43 -23.54 20.83 1.86
CA GLU A 43 -24.69 19.97 2.16
C GLU A 43 -25.63 19.79 0.95
N ASP A 44 -26.00 20.90 0.29
CA ASP A 44 -26.91 20.89 -0.86
C ASP A 44 -26.30 20.17 -2.07
N LEU A 45 -24.98 20.33 -2.32
CA LEU A 45 -24.27 19.64 -3.39
C LEU A 45 -24.09 18.15 -3.10
N MET A 46 -23.82 17.77 -1.83
CA MET A 46 -23.75 16.36 -1.44
C MET A 46 -25.10 15.67 -1.60
N GLN A 47 -26.21 16.35 -1.28
CA GLN A 47 -27.54 15.82 -1.50
C GLN A 47 -27.83 15.59 -3.00
N LEU A 48 -27.51 16.59 -3.84
CA LEU A 48 -27.66 16.44 -5.29
C LEU A 48 -26.86 15.24 -5.80
N GLY A 49 -25.62 15.04 -5.35
CA GLY A 49 -24.82 13.89 -5.71
C GLY A 49 -25.47 12.56 -5.33
N ARG A 50 -26.05 12.45 -4.13
CA ARG A 50 -26.82 11.26 -3.69
C ARG A 50 -28.01 10.99 -4.61
N ASP A 51 -28.77 12.03 -4.93
CA ASP A 51 -29.99 11.91 -5.75
C ASP A 51 -29.67 11.45 -7.18
N ILE A 52 -28.64 12.04 -7.80
CA ILE A 52 -28.18 11.64 -9.13
C ILE A 52 -27.71 10.19 -9.16
N ILE A 53 -26.87 9.77 -8.21
CA ILE A 53 -26.35 8.40 -8.18
C ILE A 53 -27.50 7.40 -7.99
N THR A 54 -28.46 7.71 -7.11
CA THR A 54 -29.65 6.88 -6.86
C THR A 54 -30.47 6.70 -8.13
N GLU A 55 -30.78 7.82 -8.80
CA GLU A 55 -31.56 7.81 -10.06
C GLU A 55 -30.84 7.02 -11.15
N VAL A 56 -29.53 7.24 -11.34
CA VAL A 56 -28.73 6.51 -12.35
C VAL A 56 -28.76 5.00 -12.10
N LEU A 57 -28.61 4.54 -10.85
CA LEU A 57 -28.64 3.12 -10.51
C LEU A 57 -30.03 2.51 -10.74
N GLU A 58 -31.11 3.22 -10.41
CA GLU A 58 -32.49 2.78 -10.63
C GLU A 58 -32.85 2.76 -12.12
N ASP A 59 -32.39 3.73 -12.90
CA ASP A 59 -32.57 3.78 -14.35
C ASP A 59 -31.80 2.64 -15.05
N MET A 60 -30.60 2.34 -14.62
CA MET A 60 -29.84 1.19 -15.11
C MET A 60 -30.58 -0.13 -14.81
N ASP A 61 -31.16 -0.29 -13.63
CA ASP A 61 -31.96 -1.47 -13.28
C ASP A 61 -33.20 -1.57 -14.14
N GLU A 62 -33.94 -0.48 -14.35
CA GLU A 62 -35.13 -0.45 -15.19
C GLU A 62 -34.79 -0.73 -16.66
N PHE A 63 -33.69 -0.20 -17.18
CA PHE A 63 -33.21 -0.53 -18.52
C PHE A 63 -32.93 -2.02 -18.65
N LEU A 64 -32.24 -2.65 -17.67
CA LEU A 64 -32.04 -4.11 -17.66
C LEU A 64 -33.34 -4.89 -17.59
N ARG A 65 -34.36 -4.41 -16.87
CA ARG A 65 -35.68 -5.06 -16.81
C ARG A 65 -36.39 -5.05 -18.16
N GLN A 66 -36.24 -4.01 -18.94
CA GLN A 66 -36.91 -3.84 -20.24
C GLN A 66 -36.15 -4.51 -21.40
N ASP A 67 -34.84 -4.75 -21.23
CA ASP A 67 -33.98 -5.27 -22.30
C ASP A 67 -34.41 -6.64 -22.83
N GLY A 68 -34.45 -6.75 -24.17
CA GLY A 68 -34.87 -7.96 -24.88
C GLY A 68 -33.85 -9.10 -24.77
N ILE A 69 -32.54 -8.78 -24.70
CA ILE A 69 -31.48 -9.79 -24.59
C ILE A 69 -31.53 -10.40 -23.20
N ARG A 70 -31.61 -9.57 -22.14
CA ARG A 70 -31.75 -10.05 -20.78
C ARG A 70 -32.98 -10.99 -20.64
N LYS A 71 -34.12 -10.68 -21.27
CA LYS A 71 -35.35 -11.52 -21.23
C LYS A 71 -35.13 -12.92 -21.78
N LYS A 72 -34.16 -13.16 -22.65
CA LYS A 72 -33.84 -14.52 -23.15
C LYS A 72 -33.18 -15.37 -22.06
N ASP A 73 -32.30 -14.80 -21.26
CA ASP A 73 -31.42 -15.54 -20.35
C ASP A 73 -31.85 -15.46 -18.88
N TRP A 74 -32.64 -14.43 -18.50
CA TRP A 74 -32.98 -14.14 -17.11
C TRP A 74 -34.46 -13.89 -16.88
N GLU A 75 -34.96 -14.36 -15.73
CA GLU A 75 -36.32 -14.11 -15.21
C GLU A 75 -36.23 -13.14 -14.03
N ILE A 76 -37.20 -12.22 -13.93
CA ILE A 76 -37.39 -11.35 -12.79
C ILE A 76 -37.96 -12.14 -11.63
N VAL A 77 -37.35 -12.07 -10.45
CA VAL A 77 -37.86 -12.72 -9.23
C VAL A 77 -38.60 -11.72 -8.36
N ARG A 78 -37.94 -10.59 -8.03
CA ARG A 78 -38.46 -9.53 -7.17
C ARG A 78 -37.65 -8.25 -7.34
N LYS A 79 -38.15 -7.14 -6.78
CA LYS A 79 -37.42 -5.87 -6.63
C LYS A 79 -37.14 -5.64 -5.15
N ASP A 80 -35.89 -5.39 -4.80
CA ASP A 80 -35.42 -5.18 -3.42
C ASP A 80 -34.81 -3.79 -3.28
N GLU A 81 -34.91 -3.18 -2.10
CA GLU A 81 -34.18 -1.98 -1.76
C GLU A 81 -32.86 -2.34 -1.06
N THR A 82 -31.80 -1.62 -1.38
CA THR A 82 -30.50 -1.77 -0.73
C THR A 82 -29.88 -0.43 -0.41
N GLY A 83 -28.97 -0.42 0.58
CA GLY A 83 -28.16 0.74 0.92
C GLY A 83 -26.75 0.58 0.42
N LEU A 84 -26.18 1.66 -0.09
CA LEU A 84 -24.77 1.77 -0.48
C LEU A 84 -24.17 3.05 0.11
N LEU A 85 -23.08 2.94 0.81
CA LEU A 85 -22.30 4.07 1.32
C LEU A 85 -21.37 4.57 0.21
N THR A 86 -21.51 5.85 -0.13
CA THR A 86 -20.65 6.56 -1.09
C THR A 86 -19.92 7.70 -0.40
N THR A 87 -18.97 8.34 -1.05
CA THR A 87 -18.32 9.55 -0.49
C THR A 87 -19.30 10.73 -0.32
N PHE A 88 -20.38 10.75 -1.08
CA PHE A 88 -21.48 11.71 -0.90
C PHE A 88 -22.37 11.42 0.31
N GLY A 89 -22.23 10.25 0.93
CA GLY A 89 -23.08 9.75 2.04
C GLY A 89 -23.84 8.47 1.66
N GLN A 90 -24.73 8.07 2.56
CA GLN A 90 -25.54 6.88 2.39
C GLN A 90 -26.65 7.11 1.35
N ILE A 91 -26.70 6.26 0.33
CA ILE A 91 -27.82 6.20 -0.64
C ILE A 91 -28.65 4.94 -0.43
N ARG A 92 -29.90 4.97 -0.87
CA ARG A 92 -30.79 3.82 -0.96
C ARG A 92 -31.36 3.75 -2.37
N TYR A 93 -31.28 2.59 -3.01
CA TYR A 93 -31.80 2.40 -4.35
C TYR A 93 -32.48 1.05 -4.49
N LYS A 94 -33.42 0.96 -5.42
CA LYS A 94 -34.16 -0.26 -5.73
C LYS A 94 -33.49 -1.00 -6.87
N ARG A 95 -33.30 -2.30 -6.70
CA ARG A 95 -32.67 -3.18 -7.69
C ARG A 95 -33.42 -4.48 -7.85
N THR A 96 -33.35 -5.05 -9.04
CA THR A 96 -34.09 -6.29 -9.41
C THR A 96 -33.23 -7.52 -9.21
N TYR A 97 -33.79 -8.52 -8.54
CA TYR A 97 -33.16 -9.83 -8.35
C TYR A 97 -33.58 -10.73 -9.50
N PHE A 98 -32.58 -11.23 -10.24
CA PHE A 98 -32.78 -12.05 -11.41
C PHE A 98 -32.40 -13.50 -11.16
N LYS A 99 -33.15 -14.44 -11.83
CA LYS A 99 -32.85 -15.86 -11.88
C LYS A 99 -32.45 -16.24 -13.29
N PRO A 100 -31.32 -16.94 -13.52
CA PRO A 100 -30.96 -17.42 -14.84
C PRO A 100 -31.88 -18.56 -15.26
N LYS A 101 -32.30 -18.58 -16.56
CA LYS A 101 -33.19 -19.61 -17.13
C LYS A 101 -32.48 -20.93 -17.37
N HIS A 102 -31.16 -20.87 -17.64
CA HIS A 102 -30.37 -22.04 -18.05
C HIS A 102 -29.52 -22.62 -16.91
N GLY A 103 -29.90 -22.35 -15.66
CA GLY A 103 -29.15 -22.77 -14.47
C GLY A 103 -28.11 -21.71 -14.01
N GLY A 104 -27.64 -21.82 -12.78
CA GLY A 104 -26.68 -20.86 -12.18
C GLY A 104 -27.27 -20.10 -11.00
N LYS A 105 -26.44 -19.18 -10.45
CA LYS A 105 -26.77 -18.39 -9.26
C LYS A 105 -27.66 -17.20 -9.63
N ARG A 106 -28.61 -16.89 -8.77
CA ARG A 106 -29.41 -15.67 -8.86
C ARG A 106 -28.57 -14.45 -8.53
N LYS A 107 -28.80 -13.31 -9.22
CA LYS A 107 -27.95 -12.11 -9.12
C LYS A 107 -28.76 -10.83 -9.23
N TYR A 108 -28.15 -9.73 -8.76
CA TYR A 108 -28.55 -8.37 -9.09
C TYR A 108 -27.67 -7.88 -10.25
N LEU A 109 -28.20 -7.83 -11.44
CA LEU A 109 -27.41 -7.53 -12.64
C LEU A 109 -26.87 -6.10 -12.63
N VAL A 110 -27.61 -5.15 -12.07
CA VAL A 110 -27.13 -3.77 -11.92
C VAL A 110 -25.88 -3.70 -11.05
N ASP A 111 -25.81 -4.47 -9.96
CA ASP A 111 -24.63 -4.48 -9.07
C ASP A 111 -23.39 -4.98 -9.82
N GLU A 112 -23.53 -6.04 -10.62
CA GLU A 112 -22.41 -6.55 -11.43
C GLU A 112 -21.92 -5.53 -12.45
N LEU A 113 -22.86 -4.79 -13.08
CA LEU A 113 -22.49 -3.74 -14.05
C LEU A 113 -21.66 -2.62 -13.42
N VAL A 114 -22.00 -2.22 -12.19
CA VAL A 114 -21.29 -1.15 -11.48
C VAL A 114 -20.14 -1.67 -10.61
N GLY A 115 -19.85 -2.98 -10.67
CA GLY A 115 -18.72 -3.59 -9.96
C GLY A 115 -18.92 -3.71 -8.45
N LEU A 116 -20.18 -3.91 -8.00
CA LEU A 116 -20.52 -4.23 -6.62
C LEU A 116 -20.62 -5.75 -6.45
N LYS A 117 -19.95 -6.29 -5.44
CA LYS A 117 -20.09 -7.70 -5.07
C LYS A 117 -21.34 -7.94 -4.22
N PRO A 118 -21.84 -9.19 -4.15
CA PRO A 118 -22.88 -9.54 -3.20
C PRO A 118 -22.49 -9.11 -1.78
N HIS A 119 -23.41 -8.40 -1.12
CA HIS A 119 -23.24 -7.85 0.23
C HIS A 119 -22.26 -6.67 0.37
N ASP A 120 -21.71 -6.13 -0.71
CA ASP A 120 -20.98 -4.87 -0.64
C ASP A 120 -21.93 -3.75 -0.20
N ARG A 121 -21.48 -3.02 0.84
CA ARG A 121 -22.22 -1.86 1.40
C ARG A 121 -21.46 -0.55 1.24
N MET A 122 -20.28 -0.60 0.66
CA MET A 122 -19.41 0.54 0.42
C MET A 122 -18.97 0.53 -1.04
N SER A 123 -19.07 1.68 -1.68
CA SER A 123 -18.54 1.90 -3.02
C SER A 123 -17.01 1.97 -3.02
N ALA A 124 -16.39 1.87 -4.19
CA ALA A 124 -14.92 1.89 -4.31
C ALA A 124 -14.30 3.19 -3.79
N ASP A 125 -14.94 4.32 -4.02
CA ASP A 125 -14.51 5.65 -3.56
C ASP A 125 -14.42 5.72 -2.03
N VAL A 126 -15.38 5.15 -1.28
CA VAL A 126 -15.31 5.05 0.18
C VAL A 126 -14.17 4.15 0.63
N VAL A 127 -13.94 3.02 -0.08
CA VAL A 127 -12.81 2.13 0.22
C VAL A 127 -11.47 2.86 0.01
N ILE A 128 -11.35 3.62 -1.08
CA ILE A 128 -10.17 4.43 -1.39
C ILE A 128 -9.90 5.44 -0.27
N ASN A 129 -10.88 6.25 0.09
CA ASN A 129 -10.76 7.23 1.19
C ASN A 129 -10.42 6.56 2.52
N THR A 130 -11.06 5.41 2.81
CA THR A 130 -10.81 4.63 4.02
C THR A 130 -9.37 4.15 4.10
N LEU A 131 -8.81 3.60 3.02
CA LEU A 131 -7.44 3.11 2.99
C LEU A 131 -6.43 4.26 3.04
N ASP A 132 -6.64 5.32 2.27
CA ASP A 132 -5.75 6.48 2.22
C ASP A 132 -5.64 7.16 3.59
N GLU A 133 -6.77 7.39 4.26
CA GLU A 133 -6.77 7.95 5.62
C GLU A 133 -6.24 6.96 6.68
N ALA A 134 -6.44 5.64 6.51
CA ALA A 134 -5.94 4.62 7.45
C ALA A 134 -4.40 4.53 7.44
N ILE A 135 -3.75 4.90 6.36
CA ILE A 135 -2.29 5.01 6.27
C ILE A 135 -1.77 6.11 7.19
N GLU A 136 -2.48 7.24 7.25
CA GLU A 136 -2.04 8.44 7.99
C GLU A 136 -2.58 8.49 9.43
N SER A 137 -3.72 7.85 9.71
CA SER A 137 -4.42 7.98 10.99
C SER A 137 -4.90 6.66 11.59
N SER A 138 -5.57 6.72 12.76
CA SER A 138 -6.18 5.55 13.39
C SER A 138 -7.37 5.04 12.56
N TYR A 139 -7.68 3.73 12.67
CA TYR A 139 -8.86 3.15 12.00
C TYR A 139 -10.18 3.83 12.36
N ARG A 140 -10.29 4.36 13.58
CA ARG A 140 -11.47 5.14 13.98
C ARG A 140 -11.54 6.42 13.15
N LYS A 141 -10.46 7.21 13.13
CA LYS A 141 -10.41 8.47 12.41
C LYS A 141 -10.56 8.29 10.90
N ALA A 142 -9.99 7.21 10.35
CA ALA A 142 -10.19 6.85 8.96
C ALA A 142 -11.66 6.55 8.64
N GLY A 143 -12.36 5.88 9.55
CA GLY A 143 -13.79 5.63 9.40
C GLY A 143 -14.66 6.89 9.49
N GLU A 144 -14.31 7.83 10.39
CA GLU A 144 -14.99 9.12 10.54
C GLU A 144 -14.88 9.99 9.27
N LYS A 145 -13.79 9.87 8.52
CA LYS A 145 -13.52 10.66 7.32
C LYS A 145 -13.86 9.96 5.98
N ALA A 146 -14.28 8.71 6.03
CA ALA A 146 -14.48 7.90 4.84
C ALA A 146 -15.62 8.39 3.94
N SER A 147 -16.65 9.00 4.52
CA SER A 147 -17.86 9.44 3.81
C SER A 147 -18.44 10.70 4.47
N TYR A 148 -19.24 11.44 3.71
CA TYR A 148 -19.97 12.61 4.22
C TYR A 148 -21.09 12.16 5.18
N GLU A 149 -21.13 12.72 6.38
CA GLU A 149 -22.13 12.48 7.45
C GLU A 149 -22.28 11.01 7.91
N ASN A 150 -21.56 10.07 7.36
CA ASN A 150 -21.67 8.67 7.73
C ASN A 150 -20.30 8.09 8.08
N GLU A 151 -20.24 7.40 9.20
CA GLU A 151 -19.00 6.79 9.66
C GLU A 151 -18.89 5.31 9.24
N VAL A 152 -17.71 4.93 8.84
CA VAL A 152 -17.32 3.52 8.67
C VAL A 152 -16.76 3.00 10.00
N SER A 153 -17.29 1.89 10.50
CA SER A 153 -16.83 1.34 11.78
C SER A 153 -15.34 0.97 11.70
N LYS A 154 -14.61 1.16 12.82
CA LYS A 154 -13.19 0.77 12.92
C LYS A 154 -12.93 -0.68 12.53
N GLN A 155 -13.91 -1.59 12.73
CA GLN A 155 -13.83 -2.98 12.34
C GLN A 155 -13.89 -3.14 10.81
N ALA A 156 -14.77 -2.38 10.15
CA ALA A 156 -14.87 -2.39 8.69
C ALA A 156 -13.60 -1.80 8.05
N VAL A 157 -13.05 -0.71 8.61
CA VAL A 157 -11.75 -0.16 8.20
C VAL A 157 -10.65 -1.22 8.34
N MET A 158 -10.55 -1.87 9.51
CA MET A 158 -9.58 -2.93 9.74
C MET A 158 -9.72 -4.05 8.70
N ASN A 159 -10.94 -4.51 8.43
CA ASN A 159 -11.19 -5.55 7.44
C ASN A 159 -10.70 -5.12 6.05
N LYS A 160 -10.98 -3.87 5.62
CA LYS A 160 -10.50 -3.38 4.32
C LYS A 160 -8.98 -3.30 4.24
N VAL A 161 -8.31 -2.85 5.31
CA VAL A 161 -6.84 -2.87 5.38
C VAL A 161 -6.30 -4.31 5.30
N HIS A 162 -6.92 -5.26 6.04
CA HIS A 162 -6.44 -6.65 6.10
C HIS A 162 -6.64 -7.42 4.79
N THR A 163 -7.62 -7.03 3.98
CA THR A 163 -7.95 -7.69 2.70
C THR A 163 -7.40 -6.96 1.48
N ALA A 164 -6.73 -5.82 1.66
CA ALA A 164 -6.12 -5.09 0.56
C ALA A 164 -4.99 -5.93 -0.08
N GLU A 165 -5.05 -6.14 -1.38
CA GLU A 165 -3.99 -6.78 -2.14
C GLU A 165 -3.01 -5.71 -2.62
N VAL A 166 -1.89 -5.59 -1.91
CA VAL A 166 -0.91 -4.55 -2.18
C VAL A 166 0.19 -5.10 -3.08
N ASN A 167 0.03 -4.90 -4.37
CA ASN A 167 1.08 -5.16 -5.35
C ASN A 167 1.97 -3.93 -5.51
N PRO A 168 3.28 -4.07 -5.72
CA PRO A 168 4.16 -2.93 -5.97
C PRO A 168 3.63 -2.07 -7.12
N PRO A 169 3.72 -0.72 -7.03
CA PRO A 169 3.30 0.14 -8.13
C PRO A 169 4.12 -0.20 -9.37
N LYS A 170 3.43 -0.26 -10.52
CA LYS A 170 4.08 -0.50 -11.81
C LYS A 170 5.14 0.56 -12.03
N LEU A 171 6.32 0.11 -12.43
CA LEU A 171 7.40 1.00 -12.81
C LEU A 171 7.28 1.21 -14.32
N GLU A 172 7.28 2.47 -14.76
CA GLU A 172 7.33 2.80 -16.19
C GLU A 172 8.78 2.63 -16.64
N TYR A 173 9.03 1.68 -17.55
CA TYR A 173 10.36 1.46 -18.11
C TYR A 173 10.41 1.66 -19.59
N SER A 174 11.44 2.40 -20.01
CA SER A 174 11.91 2.38 -21.37
C SER A 174 13.27 1.69 -21.50
N GLU A 175 14.20 1.94 -20.60
CA GLU A 175 15.58 1.43 -20.65
C GLU A 175 16.15 1.18 -19.26
N LYS A 176 17.04 0.17 -19.11
CA LYS A 176 17.75 -0.09 -17.86
C LYS A 176 18.71 1.07 -17.57
N ARG A 177 18.84 1.40 -16.30
CA ARG A 177 19.69 2.49 -15.84
C ARG A 177 21.14 2.04 -15.70
N ASP A 178 22.05 2.89 -16.14
CA ASP A 178 23.48 2.69 -16.02
C ASP A 178 23.98 3.34 -14.75
N VAL A 179 24.41 2.53 -13.78
CA VAL A 179 25.01 3.01 -12.54
C VAL A 179 26.24 2.19 -12.18
N ARG A 180 27.28 2.83 -11.69
CA ARG A 180 28.51 2.16 -11.27
C ARG A 180 28.39 1.61 -9.84
N ILE A 181 27.72 2.34 -8.95
CA ILE A 181 27.55 1.98 -7.55
C ILE A 181 26.09 2.09 -7.18
N LEU A 182 25.57 1.04 -6.53
CA LEU A 182 24.25 1.03 -5.89
C LEU A 182 24.40 0.97 -4.37
N TYR A 183 23.45 1.54 -3.69
CA TYR A 183 23.33 1.54 -2.24
C TYR A 183 22.05 0.89 -1.81
N ILE A 184 22.15 -0.01 -0.85
CA ILE A 184 21.02 -0.64 -0.19
C ILE A 184 21.16 -0.38 1.30
N GLU A 185 20.12 0.13 1.91
CA GLU A 185 20.08 0.33 3.34
C GLU A 185 18.93 -0.47 3.92
N ALA A 186 19.15 -1.10 5.07
CA ALA A 186 18.17 -1.99 5.69
C ALA A 186 18.15 -1.83 7.20
N ASP A 187 16.95 -1.83 7.77
CA ASP A 187 16.70 -1.78 9.21
C ASP A 187 15.27 -2.24 9.52
N GLU A 188 14.89 -2.41 10.79
CA GLU A 188 13.60 -2.90 11.23
C GLU A 188 12.95 -1.98 12.27
N ASP A 189 11.61 -1.95 12.30
CA ASP A 189 10.83 -1.28 13.37
C ASP A 189 10.42 -2.27 14.44
N HIS A 190 10.38 -1.83 15.70
CA HIS A 190 9.93 -2.62 16.84
C HIS A 190 8.48 -2.30 17.20
N VAL A 191 7.55 -3.13 16.75
CA VAL A 191 6.11 -2.90 16.85
C VAL A 191 5.49 -3.82 17.90
N ALA A 192 4.77 -3.25 18.88
CA ALA A 192 4.09 -4.04 19.91
C ALA A 192 2.98 -4.91 19.29
N GLN A 193 3.02 -6.21 19.54
CA GLN A 193 1.99 -7.15 19.11
C GLN A 193 0.87 -7.25 20.14
N GLN A 194 -0.37 -7.28 19.69
CA GLN A 194 -1.53 -7.61 20.53
C GLN A 194 -1.41 -9.07 20.99
N ALA A 195 -1.20 -9.26 22.29
CA ALA A 195 -1.16 -10.60 22.89
C ALA A 195 -2.57 -11.06 23.28
N LYS A 196 -2.93 -12.30 22.89
CA LYS A 196 -4.06 -13.01 23.49
C LYS A 196 -3.54 -13.79 24.71
N GLY A 197 -3.91 -13.36 25.93
CA GLY A 197 -3.59 -14.07 27.18
C GLY A 197 -2.49 -13.44 28.04
N LYS A 198 -2.25 -14.02 29.23
CA LYS A 198 -1.24 -13.58 30.23
C LYS A 198 0.16 -14.03 29.80
N GLY A 199 0.75 -13.45 28.82
CA GLY A 199 2.13 -13.76 28.44
C GLY A 199 2.71 -12.56 27.72
N GLY A 200 3.91 -12.14 28.12
CA GLY A 200 4.62 -10.92 27.80
C GLY A 200 4.40 -10.27 26.44
N THR A 201 4.74 -9.02 26.35
CA THR A 201 4.65 -8.22 25.11
C THR A 201 5.49 -8.90 24.01
N ARG A 202 4.83 -9.46 23.02
CA ARG A 202 5.53 -9.94 21.82
C ARG A 202 5.80 -8.73 20.92
N CYS A 203 6.96 -8.70 20.31
CA CYS A 203 7.36 -7.68 19.36
C CYS A 203 7.28 -8.23 17.94
N LEU A 204 6.69 -7.48 17.03
CA LEU A 204 6.79 -7.68 15.59
C LEU A 204 7.93 -6.79 15.08
N MET A 205 8.70 -7.29 14.15
CA MET A 205 9.84 -6.56 13.55
C MET A 205 9.64 -6.46 12.03
N PRO A 206 8.74 -5.56 11.57
CA PRO A 206 8.61 -5.31 10.15
C PRO A 206 9.92 -4.72 9.60
N LYS A 207 10.43 -5.37 8.57
CA LYS A 207 11.69 -5.03 7.92
C LYS A 207 11.46 -3.98 6.86
N LEU A 208 12.44 -3.10 6.70
CA LEU A 208 12.49 -2.12 5.62
C LEU A 208 13.84 -2.23 4.92
N ILE A 209 13.83 -2.39 3.61
CA ILE A 209 15.00 -2.27 2.73
C ILE A 209 14.71 -1.18 1.73
N TYR A 210 15.69 -0.39 1.37
CA TYR A 210 15.55 0.51 0.23
C TYR A 210 16.84 0.57 -0.58
N VAL A 211 16.66 0.73 -1.90
CA VAL A 211 17.71 0.85 -2.90
C VAL A 211 17.76 2.27 -3.39
N HIS A 212 18.95 2.84 -3.57
CA HIS A 212 19.13 4.19 -4.12
C HIS A 212 20.45 4.35 -4.87
N GLU A 213 20.57 5.41 -5.67
CA GLU A 213 21.73 5.71 -6.50
C GLU A 213 22.70 6.73 -5.86
N GLY A 214 22.69 6.84 -4.53
CA GLY A 214 23.48 7.81 -3.79
C GLY A 214 22.73 9.11 -3.49
N ILE A 215 23.49 10.19 -3.28
CA ILE A 215 22.94 11.51 -2.90
C ILE A 215 22.65 12.33 -4.15
N ASP A 216 21.46 12.88 -4.23
CA ASP A 216 21.08 13.88 -5.23
C ASP A 216 21.62 15.25 -4.80
N LEU A 217 22.75 15.65 -5.36
CA LEU A 217 23.41 16.92 -5.03
C LEU A 217 22.58 18.14 -5.44
N SER A 218 21.75 18.00 -6.47
CA SER A 218 20.90 19.11 -6.98
C SER A 218 19.76 19.46 -6.03
N ARG A 219 19.26 18.47 -5.28
CA ARG A 219 18.13 18.58 -4.33
C ARG A 219 18.57 18.63 -2.87
N SER A 220 19.86 18.41 -2.62
CA SER A 220 20.44 18.38 -1.27
C SER A 220 20.90 19.76 -0.81
N THR A 221 20.85 19.96 0.51
CA THR A 221 21.41 21.14 1.19
C THR A 221 22.48 20.70 2.17
N ALA A 222 23.23 21.64 2.75
CA ALA A 222 24.23 21.34 3.77
C ALA A 222 23.63 20.59 4.99
N ARG A 223 22.35 20.85 5.32
CA ARG A 223 21.64 20.24 6.46
C ARG A 223 20.80 19.02 6.09
N ARG A 224 20.35 18.89 4.83
CA ARG A 224 19.46 17.82 4.37
C ARG A 224 19.98 17.20 3.10
N LYS A 225 20.38 15.95 3.21
CA LYS A 225 20.75 15.13 2.04
C LYS A 225 19.51 14.43 1.49
N VAL A 226 19.33 14.46 0.19
CA VAL A 226 18.24 13.81 -0.53
C VAL A 226 18.85 12.65 -1.32
N LEU A 227 18.28 11.46 -1.17
CA LEU A 227 18.72 10.29 -1.93
C LEU A 227 18.11 10.29 -3.33
N LYS A 228 18.87 9.75 -4.30
CA LYS A 228 18.47 9.69 -5.70
C LYS A 228 17.80 8.34 -6.00
N ASN A 229 16.64 8.38 -6.66
CA ASN A 229 15.90 7.21 -7.15
C ASN A 229 15.65 6.13 -6.08
N VAL A 230 15.08 6.53 -4.95
CA VAL A 230 14.83 5.62 -3.82
C VAL A 230 13.65 4.68 -4.12
N ARG A 231 13.86 3.39 -3.90
CA ARG A 231 12.81 2.36 -3.94
C ARG A 231 12.79 1.56 -2.66
N TYR A 232 11.62 1.51 -2.02
CA TYR A 232 11.41 0.82 -0.74
C TYR A 232 10.83 -0.57 -0.92
N PHE A 233 11.21 -1.49 -0.02
CA PHE A 233 10.70 -2.84 0.12
C PHE A 233 10.44 -3.10 1.59
N GLY A 234 9.28 -3.63 1.94
CA GLY A 234 8.96 -3.91 3.33
C GLY A 234 7.73 -4.81 3.45
N GLU A 235 7.92 -5.88 4.20
CA GLU A 235 6.90 -6.87 4.45
C GLU A 235 7.28 -7.74 5.67
N ASP A 236 6.29 -8.32 6.36
CA ASP A 236 6.51 -9.37 7.37
C ASP A 236 6.59 -10.75 6.67
N CYS A 237 7.64 -10.93 5.88
CA CYS A 237 7.97 -12.17 5.19
C CYS A 237 9.34 -12.70 5.61
N SER A 238 9.75 -13.83 5.05
CA SER A 238 11.12 -14.33 5.25
C SER A 238 12.14 -13.30 4.73
N SER A 239 13.33 -13.28 5.30
CA SER A 239 14.40 -12.40 4.82
C SER A 239 14.78 -12.71 3.38
N GLU A 240 14.72 -13.99 3.01
CA GLU A 240 14.97 -14.50 1.68
C GLU A 240 14.00 -13.92 0.66
N ASP A 241 12.69 -14.00 0.91
CA ASP A 241 11.67 -13.47 -0.01
C ASP A 241 11.84 -11.95 -0.20
N LEU A 242 12.20 -11.24 0.87
CA LEU A 242 12.40 -9.79 0.79
C LEU A 242 13.65 -9.46 -0.04
N TRP A 243 14.76 -10.18 0.13
CA TRP A 243 15.97 -10.00 -0.66
C TRP A 243 15.78 -10.42 -2.11
N LEU A 244 14.99 -11.44 -2.40
CA LEU A 244 14.61 -11.81 -3.77
C LEU A 244 13.82 -10.69 -4.47
N GLN A 245 12.93 -10.00 -3.77
CA GLN A 245 12.23 -8.83 -4.34
C GLN A 245 13.22 -7.71 -4.69
N VAL A 246 14.22 -7.47 -3.84
CA VAL A 246 15.27 -6.47 -4.10
C VAL A 246 16.12 -6.88 -5.30
N ALA A 247 16.59 -8.13 -5.37
CA ALA A 247 17.37 -8.66 -6.47
C ALA A 247 16.60 -8.55 -7.80
N LYS A 248 15.33 -8.96 -7.81
CA LYS A 248 14.45 -8.82 -8.98
C LYS A 248 14.34 -7.37 -9.43
N TYR A 249 14.15 -6.42 -8.50
CA TYR A 249 14.10 -5.00 -8.84
C TYR A 249 15.40 -4.52 -9.47
N ILE A 250 16.56 -4.92 -8.94
CA ILE A 250 17.86 -4.52 -9.49
C ILE A 250 18.01 -5.07 -10.91
N SER A 251 17.72 -6.34 -11.14
CA SER A 251 17.83 -6.96 -12.47
C SER A 251 16.89 -6.35 -13.51
N GLU A 252 15.69 -5.89 -13.08
CA GLU A 252 14.72 -5.25 -13.97
C GLU A 252 15.07 -3.79 -14.29
N GLN A 253 15.74 -3.09 -13.35
CA GLN A 253 15.93 -1.64 -13.41
C GLN A 253 17.28 -1.19 -13.87
N TYR A 254 18.30 -1.98 -13.64
CA TYR A 254 19.69 -1.61 -13.85
C TYR A 254 20.39 -2.56 -14.81
N ASP A 255 21.38 -2.02 -15.51
CA ASP A 255 22.33 -2.84 -16.26
C ASP A 255 23.34 -3.43 -15.27
N GLU A 256 23.15 -4.70 -14.89
CA GLU A 256 23.97 -5.38 -13.87
C GLU A 256 25.43 -5.52 -14.27
N GLU A 257 25.74 -5.51 -15.59
CA GLU A 257 27.13 -5.58 -16.08
C GLU A 257 27.90 -4.31 -15.72
N LYS A 258 27.24 -3.16 -15.73
CA LYS A 258 27.82 -1.85 -15.41
C LYS A 258 27.94 -1.56 -13.92
N ILE A 259 27.25 -2.34 -13.08
CA ILE A 259 27.40 -2.22 -11.64
C ILE A 259 28.74 -2.82 -11.22
N GLU A 260 29.59 -2.00 -10.61
CA GLU A 260 30.86 -2.43 -10.05
C GLU A 260 30.75 -2.90 -8.59
N THR A 261 29.95 -2.22 -7.80
CA THR A 261 29.77 -2.52 -6.37
C THR A 261 28.37 -2.15 -5.90
N VAL A 262 27.81 -2.98 -5.02
CA VAL A 262 26.58 -2.70 -4.26
C VAL A 262 26.92 -2.64 -2.78
N TYR A 263 26.72 -1.50 -2.13
CA TYR A 263 26.92 -1.37 -0.70
C TYR A 263 25.62 -1.66 0.07
N ILE A 264 25.66 -2.67 0.96
CA ILE A 264 24.54 -3.01 1.86
C ILE A 264 24.88 -2.48 3.25
N SER A 265 24.14 -1.47 3.71
CA SER A 265 24.34 -0.81 4.98
C SER A 265 23.25 -1.14 5.98
N GLY A 266 23.61 -1.34 7.25
CA GLY A 266 22.69 -1.57 8.36
C GLY A 266 23.40 -1.84 9.67
N ASP A 267 22.62 -2.26 10.69
CA ASP A 267 23.09 -2.51 12.06
C ASP A 267 23.91 -3.81 12.23
N GLY A 268 24.03 -4.63 11.20
CA GLY A 268 24.75 -5.92 11.22
C GLY A 268 23.90 -7.11 11.66
N ALA A 269 22.58 -6.97 11.74
CA ALA A 269 21.68 -8.09 11.95
C ALA A 269 21.87 -9.17 10.88
N SER A 270 21.67 -10.44 11.28
CA SER A 270 21.92 -11.57 10.38
C SER A 270 21.08 -11.52 9.11
N TRP A 271 19.83 -11.07 9.21
CA TRP A 271 18.93 -10.97 8.08
C TRP A 271 19.38 -9.89 7.05
N ILE A 272 20.04 -8.81 7.49
CA ILE A 272 20.63 -7.81 6.60
C ILE A 272 21.84 -8.38 5.86
N LYS A 273 22.71 -9.10 6.57
CA LYS A 273 23.87 -9.74 5.97
C LYS A 273 23.51 -10.86 4.99
N GLN A 274 22.33 -11.47 5.11
CA GLN A 274 21.82 -12.42 4.12
C GLN A 274 21.72 -11.81 2.72
N GLY A 275 21.56 -10.50 2.61
CA GLY A 275 21.58 -9.79 1.33
C GLY A 275 22.84 -10.05 0.49
N LEU A 276 23.99 -10.31 1.13
CA LEU A 276 25.23 -10.66 0.45
C LEU A 276 25.14 -11.98 -0.36
N ASN A 277 24.20 -12.84 -0.03
CA ASN A 277 23.98 -14.10 -0.73
C ASN A 277 23.07 -13.94 -1.96
N TRP A 278 22.31 -12.85 -2.05
CA TRP A 278 21.30 -12.63 -3.07
C TRP A 278 21.65 -11.51 -4.06
N ILE A 279 22.53 -10.59 -3.64
CA ILE A 279 22.92 -9.44 -4.44
C ILE A 279 24.38 -9.62 -4.86
N GLU A 280 24.61 -9.78 -6.14
CA GLU A 280 25.96 -9.90 -6.70
C GLU A 280 26.77 -8.61 -6.48
N LYS A 281 28.10 -8.76 -6.42
CA LYS A 281 29.06 -7.64 -6.21
C LYS A 281 28.77 -6.82 -4.94
N SER A 282 28.02 -7.41 -3.99
CA SER A 282 27.64 -6.72 -2.75
C SER A 282 28.71 -6.76 -1.68
N ARG A 283 28.78 -5.69 -0.89
CA ARG A 283 29.68 -5.56 0.27
C ARG A 283 28.89 -4.98 1.44
N PHE A 284 29.06 -5.57 2.63
CA PHE A 284 28.41 -5.08 3.84
C PHE A 284 29.16 -3.89 4.43
N VAL A 285 28.43 -2.86 4.85
CA VAL A 285 28.92 -1.67 5.53
C VAL A 285 28.19 -1.52 6.86
N LEU A 286 28.92 -1.45 7.97
CA LEU A 286 28.29 -1.24 9.27
C LEU A 286 27.82 0.21 9.42
N ASP A 287 26.57 0.39 9.88
CA ASP A 287 26.04 1.72 10.16
C ASP A 287 26.81 2.45 11.26
N ASN A 288 27.11 3.73 11.02
CA ASN A 288 27.82 4.58 11.97
C ASN A 288 27.05 4.87 13.25
N HIS A 289 25.72 4.96 13.18
CA HIS A 289 24.89 5.22 14.35
C HIS A 289 25.08 4.10 15.37
N HIS A 290 24.92 2.85 14.92
CA HIS A 290 25.10 1.67 15.77
C HIS A 290 26.55 1.47 16.21
N LEU A 291 27.54 1.72 15.35
CA LEU A 291 28.94 1.68 15.74
C LEU A 291 29.23 2.65 16.89
N ASN A 292 28.84 3.92 16.76
CA ASN A 292 29.05 4.94 17.79
C ASN A 292 28.28 4.62 19.10
N LYS A 293 27.08 4.02 19.01
CA LYS A 293 26.32 3.53 20.16
C LYS A 293 27.13 2.51 20.95
N TYR A 294 27.72 1.52 20.30
CA TYR A 294 28.50 0.48 20.97
C TYR A 294 29.86 0.99 21.49
N ILE A 295 30.50 1.96 20.82
CA ILE A 295 31.66 2.65 21.36
C ILE A 295 31.30 3.33 22.69
N LYS A 296 30.18 4.08 22.73
CA LYS A 296 29.70 4.74 23.95
C LYS A 296 29.33 3.75 25.04
N VAL A 297 28.68 2.64 24.72
CA VAL A 297 28.35 1.57 25.67
C VAL A 297 29.63 1.03 26.33
N ALA A 298 30.70 0.87 25.55
CA ALA A 298 31.97 0.35 26.04
C ALA A 298 32.76 1.36 26.90
N THR A 299 32.67 2.67 26.64
CA THR A 299 33.61 3.67 27.20
C THR A 299 32.99 4.65 28.19
N ALA A 300 31.69 4.98 28.05
CA ALA A 300 31.06 6.10 28.77
C ALA A 300 31.14 6.01 30.31
N HIS A 301 31.22 4.83 30.90
CA HIS A 301 31.27 4.63 32.34
C HIS A 301 32.64 4.94 32.96
N LEU A 302 33.72 5.00 32.15
CA LEU A 302 35.06 5.33 32.60
C LEU A 302 35.32 6.83 32.68
N ASN A 303 34.54 7.67 31.99
CA ASN A 303 34.74 9.10 31.85
C ASN A 303 36.16 9.46 31.40
N ASP A 304 36.78 8.62 30.58
CA ASP A 304 38.14 8.76 30.07
C ASP A 304 38.11 9.01 28.56
N GLU A 305 38.37 10.26 28.16
CA GLU A 305 38.36 10.68 26.77
C GLU A 305 39.47 10.02 25.94
N ALA A 306 40.63 9.73 26.57
CA ALA A 306 41.75 9.10 25.87
C ALA A 306 41.38 7.63 25.45
N ILE A 307 40.67 6.91 26.29
CA ILE A 307 40.21 5.58 26.00
C ILE A 307 39.13 5.61 24.89
N TYR A 308 38.18 6.55 24.99
CA TYR A 308 37.17 6.75 23.95
C TYR A 308 37.82 7.03 22.59
N GLN A 309 38.75 8.00 22.56
CA GLN A 309 39.44 8.38 21.32
C GLN A 309 40.32 7.25 20.80
N GLY A 310 41.03 6.53 21.67
CA GLY A 310 41.87 5.40 21.30
C GLY A 310 41.05 4.25 20.66
N LEU A 311 39.83 3.97 21.17
CA LEU A 311 38.95 3.00 20.53
C LEU A 311 38.43 3.52 19.20
N LYS A 312 38.06 4.79 19.14
CA LYS A 312 37.56 5.41 17.91
C LYS A 312 38.63 5.43 16.82
N ASP A 313 39.83 5.80 17.12
CA ASP A 313 40.94 5.82 16.17
C ASP A 313 41.27 4.42 15.63
N ALA A 314 41.21 3.38 16.50
CA ALA A 314 41.38 1.99 16.09
C ALA A 314 40.27 1.45 15.18
N LEU A 315 39.11 2.13 15.13
CA LEU A 315 37.97 1.79 14.27
C LEU A 315 37.93 2.67 13.01
N ASP A 316 38.32 3.93 13.10
CA ASP A 316 38.39 4.86 11.97
C ASP A 316 39.58 4.49 11.03
N TRP A 317 40.67 4.01 11.60
CA TRP A 317 41.80 3.40 10.91
C TRP A 317 41.92 1.93 11.29
N PRO A 318 41.14 1.03 10.67
CA PRO A 318 40.84 -0.32 11.18
C PRO A 318 42.08 -1.13 11.58
N ASP A 319 42.49 -0.98 12.83
CA ASP A 319 43.52 -1.78 13.49
C ASP A 319 42.83 -2.71 14.50
N LYS A 320 42.62 -3.97 14.09
CA LYS A 320 41.91 -4.95 14.90
C LYS A 320 42.65 -5.31 16.18
N GLU A 321 43.97 -5.35 16.13
CA GLU A 321 44.80 -5.63 17.30
C GLU A 321 44.75 -4.48 18.30
N MET A 322 44.85 -3.25 17.81
CA MET A 322 44.73 -2.06 18.67
C MET A 322 43.36 -2.00 19.32
N ALA A 323 42.28 -2.23 18.57
CA ALA A 323 40.94 -2.31 19.14
C ALA A 323 40.81 -3.38 20.24
N TYR A 324 41.39 -4.57 20.05
CA TYR A 324 41.45 -5.60 21.11
C TYR A 324 42.23 -5.14 22.34
N ARG A 325 43.35 -4.48 22.17
CA ARG A 325 44.14 -3.92 23.27
C ARG A 325 43.37 -2.89 24.07
N VAL A 326 42.67 -1.98 23.37
CA VAL A 326 41.85 -0.97 24.04
C VAL A 326 40.66 -1.64 24.78
N PHE A 327 39.99 -2.60 24.18
CA PHE A 327 38.91 -3.34 24.88
C PHE A 327 39.42 -4.08 26.13
N ASN A 328 40.60 -4.69 26.08
CA ASN A 328 41.19 -5.34 27.25
C ASN A 328 41.48 -4.30 28.34
N ARG A 329 42.03 -3.14 27.98
CA ARG A 329 42.26 -2.05 28.94
C ARG A 329 40.96 -1.52 29.56
N ILE A 330 39.89 -1.37 28.76
CA ILE A 330 38.55 -1.03 29.29
C ILE A 330 38.08 -2.06 30.33
N LEU A 331 38.23 -3.36 30.03
CA LEU A 331 37.81 -4.41 30.94
C LEU A 331 38.61 -4.44 32.24
N GLU A 332 39.92 -4.18 32.20
CA GLU A 332 40.76 -4.08 33.37
C GLU A 332 40.34 -2.91 34.29
N LEU A 333 39.87 -1.81 33.72
CA LEU A 333 39.46 -0.61 34.46
C LEU A 333 38.00 -0.66 34.91
N THR A 334 37.26 -1.66 34.51
CA THR A 334 35.80 -1.78 34.80
C THR A 334 35.60 -2.72 36.00
N GLU A 335 35.12 -2.18 37.12
CA GLU A 335 34.84 -2.98 38.33
C GLU A 335 33.44 -3.55 38.38
N ASN A 336 32.46 -2.88 37.78
CA ASN A 336 31.05 -3.24 37.86
C ASN A 336 30.70 -4.39 36.89
N GLU A 337 30.19 -5.52 37.40
CA GLU A 337 29.88 -6.71 36.61
C GLU A 337 28.88 -6.45 35.46
N THR A 338 27.86 -5.61 35.67
CA THR A 338 26.89 -5.25 34.61
C THR A 338 27.60 -4.48 33.49
N LYS A 339 28.53 -3.60 33.82
CA LYS A 339 29.32 -2.88 32.83
C LYS A 339 30.34 -3.77 32.12
N ILE A 340 30.97 -4.70 32.83
CA ILE A 340 31.83 -5.72 32.23
C ILE A 340 31.05 -6.52 31.16
N ALA A 341 29.83 -6.97 31.48
CA ALA A 341 28.98 -7.66 30.52
C ALA A 341 28.67 -6.81 29.29
N ALA A 342 28.32 -5.53 29.48
CA ALA A 342 28.04 -4.58 28.39
C ALA A 342 29.28 -4.32 27.50
N VAL A 343 30.48 -4.18 28.09
CA VAL A 343 31.73 -4.03 27.34
C VAL A 343 32.04 -5.29 26.53
N LYS A 344 31.90 -6.47 27.11
CA LYS A 344 32.07 -7.75 26.39
C LYS A 344 31.12 -7.89 25.22
N GLU A 345 29.87 -7.46 25.38
CA GLU A 345 28.87 -7.45 24.30
C GLU A 345 29.26 -6.46 23.21
N ALA A 346 29.63 -5.23 23.56
CA ALA A 346 30.10 -4.22 22.61
C ALA A 346 31.33 -4.71 21.81
N ARG A 347 32.31 -5.32 22.49
CA ARG A 347 33.44 -5.93 21.81
C ARG A 347 33.01 -7.03 20.83
N ARG A 348 32.14 -7.95 21.26
CA ARG A 348 31.64 -9.02 20.41
C ARG A 348 30.93 -8.46 19.17
N TYR A 349 30.08 -7.47 19.36
CA TYR A 349 29.36 -6.82 18.25
C TYR A 349 30.32 -6.17 17.24
N ILE A 350 31.26 -5.38 17.72
CA ILE A 350 32.24 -4.68 16.86
C ILE A 350 33.12 -5.70 16.12
N MET A 351 33.62 -6.74 16.81
CA MET A 351 34.47 -7.75 16.17
C MET A 351 33.72 -8.62 15.15
N ASN A 352 32.44 -8.93 15.39
CA ASN A 352 31.59 -9.67 14.45
C ASN A 352 31.23 -8.86 13.20
N ASN A 353 31.35 -7.54 13.29
CA ASN A 353 31.06 -6.61 12.18
C ASN A 353 32.32 -5.99 11.58
N TRP A 354 33.51 -6.52 11.91
CA TRP A 354 34.81 -5.92 11.57
C TRP A 354 34.96 -5.68 10.06
N ALA A 355 34.56 -6.61 9.22
CA ALA A 355 34.62 -6.44 7.77
C ALA A 355 33.80 -5.23 7.28
N GLY A 356 32.62 -4.99 7.87
CA GLY A 356 31.76 -3.84 7.56
C GLY A 356 32.32 -2.50 8.10
N ILE A 357 33.23 -2.54 9.08
CA ILE A 357 33.97 -1.37 9.57
C ILE A 357 35.17 -1.10 8.66
N ALA A 358 35.96 -2.14 8.36
CA ALA A 358 37.19 -2.03 7.59
C ALA A 358 36.96 -1.49 6.17
N ILE A 359 35.87 -1.86 5.52
CA ILE A 359 35.54 -1.39 4.16
C ILE A 359 35.39 0.13 4.07
N LYS A 360 34.99 0.78 5.16
CA LYS A 360 34.89 2.27 5.20
C LYS A 360 36.23 2.94 5.08
N ALA A 361 37.25 2.40 5.72
CA ALA A 361 38.58 2.96 5.60
C ALA A 361 39.19 2.75 4.21
N GLU A 362 38.86 1.61 3.58
CA GLU A 362 39.31 1.29 2.22
C GLU A 362 38.56 2.11 1.14
N LYS A 363 37.24 2.26 1.31
CA LYS A 363 36.32 2.80 0.29
C LYS A 363 35.46 3.97 0.78
N GLY A 364 35.90 4.68 1.80
CA GLY A 364 35.10 5.73 2.46
C GLY A 364 34.60 6.84 1.53
N TYR A 365 35.34 7.13 0.45
CA TYR A 365 34.94 8.10 -0.58
C TYR A 365 33.75 7.65 -1.45
N GLU A 366 33.47 6.35 -1.51
CA GLU A 366 32.32 5.80 -2.22
C GLU A 366 31.09 5.64 -1.30
N ILE A 367 31.29 5.57 0.01
CA ILE A 367 30.23 5.26 0.97
C ILE A 367 29.53 6.56 1.42
N VAL A 368 28.25 6.68 1.10
CA VAL A 368 27.45 7.89 1.35
C VAL A 368 26.90 8.01 2.77
N GLY A 369 27.16 7.04 3.63
CA GLY A 369 26.59 6.92 4.97
C GLY A 369 25.35 6.02 4.99
N CYS A 370 24.71 5.91 6.16
CA CYS A 370 23.48 5.13 6.34
C CYS A 370 22.42 6.03 7.00
N SER A 371 21.22 6.05 6.45
CA SER A 371 20.07 6.79 6.94
C SER A 371 18.89 5.88 7.30
N ALA A 372 19.14 4.56 7.43
CA ALA A 372 18.12 3.54 7.60
C ALA A 372 17.19 3.80 8.78
N GLU A 373 17.71 4.19 9.95
CA GLU A 373 16.91 4.55 11.13
C GLU A 373 15.92 5.70 10.83
N GLY A 374 16.39 6.74 10.12
CA GLY A 374 15.55 7.86 9.72
C GLY A 374 14.44 7.43 8.75
N HIS A 375 14.78 6.58 7.79
CA HIS A 375 13.80 6.05 6.82
C HIS A 375 12.80 5.10 7.50
N VAL A 376 13.22 4.20 8.39
CA VAL A 376 12.32 3.37 9.19
C VAL A 376 11.37 4.24 10.01
N SER A 377 11.91 5.29 10.68
CA SER A 377 11.08 6.23 11.45
C SER A 377 10.00 6.90 10.60
N HIS A 378 10.35 7.40 9.42
CA HIS A 378 9.42 8.13 8.56
C HIS A 378 8.49 7.22 7.73
N VAL A 379 8.92 6.02 7.39
CA VAL A 379 8.12 5.10 6.58
C VAL A 379 7.22 4.24 7.46
N LEU A 380 7.76 3.65 8.54
CA LEU A 380 7.06 2.68 9.38
C LEU A 380 6.64 3.23 10.72
N SER A 381 7.60 3.74 11.52
CA SER A 381 7.40 4.01 12.95
C SER A 381 6.35 5.08 13.20
N ASN A 382 6.27 6.12 12.38
CA ASN A 382 5.24 7.18 12.49
C ASN A 382 3.83 6.60 12.55
N ARG A 383 3.58 5.51 11.82
CA ARG A 383 2.26 4.86 11.79
C ARG A 383 2.15 3.69 12.74
N LEU A 384 3.21 2.89 12.88
CA LEU A 384 3.17 1.59 13.58
C LEU A 384 3.56 1.69 15.05
N SER A 385 4.62 2.40 15.40
CA SER A 385 5.22 2.33 16.74
C SER A 385 5.36 3.67 17.48
N SER A 386 5.27 4.82 16.81
CA SER A 386 5.47 6.16 17.41
C SER A 386 4.51 6.51 18.57
N ARG A 387 3.40 5.78 18.72
CA ARG A 387 2.44 5.91 19.81
C ARG A 387 2.15 4.52 20.40
N PRO A 388 1.78 4.40 21.71
CA PRO A 388 1.37 3.12 22.28
C PRO A 388 0.21 2.51 21.52
N LYS A 389 0.51 1.52 20.68
CA LYS A 389 -0.45 0.78 19.84
C LYS A 389 -0.03 -0.68 19.81
N GLY A 390 -1.00 -1.59 19.90
CA GLY A 390 -0.76 -2.99 19.64
C GLY A 390 -1.36 -3.39 18.29
N TRP A 391 -0.63 -4.16 17.51
CA TRP A 391 -1.03 -4.62 16.18
C TRP A 391 -1.25 -6.13 16.17
N SER A 392 -2.22 -6.60 15.39
CA SER A 392 -2.21 -7.98 14.93
C SER A 392 -1.07 -8.15 13.89
N ARG A 393 -0.53 -9.36 13.76
CA ARG A 393 0.52 -9.62 12.76
C ARG A 393 0.05 -9.25 11.34
N THR A 394 -1.15 -9.72 10.96
CA THR A 394 -1.77 -9.37 9.67
C THR A 394 -1.92 -7.86 9.50
N GLY A 395 -2.40 -7.15 10.54
CA GLY A 395 -2.59 -5.71 10.47
C GLY A 395 -1.29 -4.94 10.32
N ALA A 396 -0.23 -5.32 11.04
CA ALA A 396 1.10 -4.71 10.91
C ALA A 396 1.67 -4.96 9.52
N ASN A 397 1.59 -6.19 9.02
CA ASN A 397 2.10 -6.53 7.70
C ASN A 397 1.38 -5.78 6.57
N GLN A 398 0.05 -5.79 6.55
CA GLN A 398 -0.71 -5.08 5.52
C GLN A 398 -0.49 -3.56 5.58
N MET A 399 -0.38 -3.00 6.80
CA MET A 399 -0.05 -1.59 6.94
C MET A 399 1.37 -1.28 6.45
N THR A 400 2.35 -2.14 6.72
CA THR A 400 3.72 -2.01 6.18
C THR A 400 3.71 -1.98 4.65
N LYS A 401 2.99 -2.90 4.01
CA LYS A 401 2.85 -2.95 2.54
C LYS A 401 2.22 -1.66 1.99
N LEU A 402 1.15 -1.17 2.61
CA LEU A 402 0.48 0.07 2.19
C LEU A 402 1.39 1.31 2.34
N LEU A 403 2.14 1.40 3.44
CA LEU A 403 3.11 2.47 3.68
C LEU A 403 4.23 2.46 2.63
N VAL A 404 4.80 1.30 2.35
CA VAL A 404 5.82 1.11 1.33
C VAL A 404 5.26 1.42 -0.06
N TYR A 405 4.05 0.96 -0.38
CA TYR A 405 3.37 1.27 -1.63
C TYR A 405 3.23 2.78 -1.85
N LYS A 406 2.74 3.50 -0.84
CA LYS A 406 2.58 4.97 -0.88
C LYS A 406 3.93 5.68 -1.02
N LYS A 407 4.96 5.24 -0.30
CA LYS A 407 6.32 5.81 -0.38
C LYS A 407 6.99 5.60 -1.73
N ASN A 408 6.63 4.54 -2.42
CA ASN A 408 7.04 4.27 -3.80
C ASN A 408 6.22 5.03 -4.86
N GLY A 409 5.42 6.01 -4.46
CA GLY A 409 4.59 6.80 -5.38
C GLY A 409 3.27 6.14 -5.78
N GLY A 410 2.89 5.03 -5.13
CA GLY A 410 1.63 4.34 -5.41
C GLY A 410 0.40 5.18 -5.05
N ASN A 411 -0.62 5.12 -5.88
CA ASN A 411 -1.91 5.77 -5.69
C ASN A 411 -2.95 4.74 -5.18
N ILE A 412 -3.61 5.04 -4.08
CA ILE A 412 -4.62 4.13 -3.50
C ILE A 412 -5.81 3.92 -4.44
N TYR A 413 -6.15 4.90 -5.27
CA TYR A 413 -7.15 4.74 -6.32
C TYR A 413 -6.75 3.62 -7.29
N ASP A 414 -5.53 3.66 -7.81
CA ASP A 414 -5.02 2.66 -8.76
C ASP A 414 -4.94 1.27 -8.12
N LEU A 415 -4.56 1.20 -6.83
CA LEU A 415 -4.53 -0.04 -6.05
C LEU A 415 -5.92 -0.69 -5.99
N VAL A 416 -6.94 0.07 -5.60
CA VAL A 416 -8.32 -0.45 -5.44
C VAL A 416 -8.94 -0.78 -6.79
N MET A 417 -8.70 0.06 -7.81
CA MET A 417 -9.29 -0.17 -9.14
C MET A 417 -8.63 -1.34 -9.88
N SER A 418 -7.31 -1.51 -9.77
CA SER A 418 -6.62 -2.68 -10.35
C SER A 418 -7.04 -3.99 -9.68
N GLN A 419 -7.24 -3.99 -8.36
CA GLN A 419 -7.78 -5.15 -7.65
C GLN A 419 -9.18 -5.51 -8.18
N LYS A 420 -10.06 -4.52 -8.35
CA LYS A 420 -11.39 -4.75 -8.92
C LYS A 420 -11.36 -5.25 -10.37
N GLU A 421 -10.43 -4.76 -11.16
CA GLU A 421 -10.25 -5.24 -12.54
C GLU A 421 -9.76 -6.68 -12.58
N GLN A 422 -8.80 -7.03 -11.74
CA GLN A 422 -8.32 -8.40 -11.61
C GLN A 422 -9.43 -9.36 -11.17
N GLU A 423 -10.21 -8.99 -10.15
CA GLU A 423 -11.38 -9.77 -9.71
C GLU A 423 -12.41 -9.98 -10.83
N ARG A 424 -12.62 -8.97 -11.69
CA ARG A 424 -13.48 -9.10 -12.87
C ARG A 424 -12.92 -10.07 -13.91
N LEU A 425 -11.61 -10.09 -14.11
CA LEU A 425 -10.94 -11.02 -15.01
C LEU A 425 -11.04 -12.45 -14.50
N GLU A 426 -10.78 -12.69 -13.23
CA GLU A 426 -10.89 -14.00 -12.58
C GLU A 426 -12.32 -14.55 -12.67
N GLN A 427 -13.35 -13.70 -12.43
CA GLN A 427 -14.75 -14.11 -12.62
C GLN A 427 -15.08 -14.51 -14.05
N LYS A 428 -14.46 -13.86 -15.06
CA LYS A 428 -14.65 -14.24 -16.46
C LYS A 428 -14.01 -15.59 -16.77
N GLU A 429 -12.83 -15.86 -16.23
CA GLU A 429 -12.13 -17.13 -16.39
C GLU A 429 -12.90 -18.28 -15.72
N GLU A 430 -13.44 -18.07 -14.50
CA GLU A 430 -14.31 -19.05 -13.83
C GLU A 430 -15.55 -19.38 -14.66
N ILE A 431 -16.20 -18.37 -15.25
CA ILE A 431 -17.38 -18.57 -16.11
C ILE A 431 -16.99 -19.34 -17.37
N GLN A 432 -15.84 -19.04 -18.01
CA GLN A 432 -15.37 -19.79 -19.16
C GLN A 432 -15.07 -21.24 -18.81
N ASP A 433 -14.40 -21.48 -17.68
CA ASP A 433 -14.11 -22.83 -17.19
C ASP A 433 -15.39 -23.62 -16.88
N GLU A 434 -16.42 -22.99 -16.31
CA GLU A 434 -17.70 -23.62 -16.04
C GLU A 434 -18.42 -23.97 -17.34
N ILE A 435 -18.40 -23.11 -18.35
CA ILE A 435 -18.91 -23.36 -19.68
C ILE A 435 -18.18 -24.55 -20.32
N ILE A 436 -16.87 -24.60 -20.26
CA ILE A 436 -16.04 -25.70 -20.79
C ILE A 436 -16.37 -27.00 -20.05
N ARG A 437 -16.53 -26.98 -18.74
CA ARG A 437 -16.95 -28.16 -17.94
C ARG A 437 -18.34 -28.63 -18.30
N CYS A 438 -19.30 -27.72 -18.52
CA CYS A 438 -20.64 -28.04 -18.96
C CYS A 438 -20.64 -28.64 -20.36
N MET A 439 -19.88 -28.10 -21.30
CA MET A 439 -19.70 -28.64 -22.65
C MET A 439 -19.08 -30.04 -22.65
N ARG A 440 -18.09 -30.28 -21.82
CA ARG A 440 -17.48 -31.61 -21.65
C ARG A 440 -18.47 -32.64 -21.08
N ARG A 441 -19.33 -32.23 -20.13
CA ARG A 441 -20.39 -33.10 -19.57
C ARG A 441 -21.48 -33.42 -20.57
N SER A 442 -21.80 -32.49 -21.49
CA SER A 442 -22.81 -32.69 -22.53
C SER A 442 -22.34 -33.52 -23.73
N GLY A 443 -21.10 -34.02 -23.71
CA GLY A 443 -20.51 -34.83 -24.78
C GLY A 443 -20.19 -34.09 -26.07
N ILE A 444 -20.23 -32.77 -26.07
CA ILE A 444 -19.86 -31.93 -27.21
C ILE A 444 -18.34 -31.89 -27.27
N ARG A 445 -17.76 -32.52 -28.29
CA ARG A 445 -16.31 -32.41 -28.57
C ARG A 445 -16.00 -31.01 -29.08
N TYR A 446 -15.12 -30.30 -28.35
CA TYR A 446 -14.59 -28.99 -28.75
C TYR A 446 -13.39 -29.24 -29.69
N GLU A 447 -13.52 -28.90 -30.94
CA GLU A 447 -12.33 -28.67 -31.78
C GLU A 447 -11.83 -27.27 -31.49
N SER A 448 -10.58 -27.17 -31.04
CA SER A 448 -9.89 -25.91 -30.67
C SER A 448 -9.69 -25.06 -31.93
N SER A 449 -10.67 -24.29 -32.32
CA SER A 449 -10.49 -23.17 -33.22
C SER A 449 -10.59 -21.87 -32.39
N SER A 450 -9.65 -21.00 -32.57
CA SER A 450 -9.49 -19.71 -31.87
C SER A 450 -10.59 -18.67 -32.16
N ASN A 451 -11.72 -19.07 -32.76
CA ASN A 451 -12.88 -18.24 -33.02
C ASN A 451 -14.16 -18.96 -32.57
N VAL A 452 -14.53 -18.71 -31.30
CA VAL A 452 -15.87 -19.06 -30.83
C VAL A 452 -16.81 -17.96 -31.32
N ASP A 453 -17.49 -18.23 -32.42
CA ASP A 453 -18.62 -17.42 -32.87
C ASP A 453 -19.82 -17.71 -31.94
N LEU A 454 -20.07 -16.83 -30.99
CA LEU A 454 -21.29 -16.86 -30.18
C LEU A 454 -22.38 -16.14 -30.98
N PRO A 455 -23.40 -16.86 -31.52
CA PRO A 455 -24.46 -16.24 -32.35
C PRO A 455 -25.18 -15.08 -31.66
N ALA A 456 -25.29 -15.12 -30.34
CA ALA A 456 -25.86 -14.04 -29.53
C ALA A 456 -25.06 -12.71 -29.59
N ILE A 457 -23.79 -12.75 -29.97
CA ILE A 457 -22.93 -11.57 -30.10
C ILE A 457 -22.94 -11.02 -31.53
N HIS A 458 -23.23 -11.86 -32.54
CA HIS A 458 -23.12 -11.49 -33.95
C HIS A 458 -24.46 -11.21 -34.68
N CYS A 459 -25.60 -11.67 -34.15
CA CYS A 459 -26.89 -11.62 -34.88
C CYS A 459 -27.93 -10.63 -34.29
N GLY A 460 -27.59 -9.75 -33.36
CA GLY A 460 -28.51 -8.79 -32.74
C GLY A 460 -28.30 -7.34 -33.13
N HIS A 461 -29.32 -6.49 -33.00
CA HIS A 461 -29.17 -5.03 -33.14
C HIS A 461 -28.14 -4.51 -32.14
N LYS A 462 -27.11 -3.78 -32.63
CA LYS A 462 -26.06 -3.18 -31.85
C LYS A 462 -26.58 -1.99 -31.01
N THR A 463 -27.13 -2.29 -29.85
CA THR A 463 -27.60 -1.28 -28.88
C THR A 463 -26.47 -0.77 -28.00
N GLY A 464 -26.68 0.34 -27.27
CA GLY A 464 -25.74 0.83 -26.28
C GLY A 464 -25.35 -0.21 -25.24
N LEU A 465 -26.30 -1.10 -24.87
CA LEU A 465 -26.04 -2.24 -23.99
C LEU A 465 -25.14 -3.30 -24.64
N TYR A 466 -25.29 -3.56 -25.95
CA TYR A 466 -24.38 -4.42 -26.70
C TYR A 466 -22.95 -3.93 -26.65
N HIS A 467 -22.73 -2.62 -26.82
CA HIS A 467 -21.40 -2.02 -26.72
C HIS A 467 -20.86 -2.07 -25.28
N ALA A 468 -21.69 -1.82 -24.27
CA ALA A 468 -21.30 -1.92 -22.87
C ALA A 468 -20.96 -3.37 -22.48
N LEU A 469 -21.77 -4.34 -22.87
CA LEU A 469 -21.50 -5.76 -22.64
C LEU A 469 -20.26 -6.25 -23.41
N ARG A 470 -20.03 -5.72 -24.61
CA ARG A 470 -18.85 -6.03 -25.43
C ARG A 470 -17.57 -5.43 -24.83
N MET A 471 -17.63 -4.23 -24.24
CA MET A 471 -16.53 -3.66 -23.46
C MET A 471 -16.21 -4.50 -22.22
N LEU A 472 -17.25 -5.00 -21.51
CA LEU A 472 -17.08 -5.87 -20.35
C LEU A 472 -16.46 -7.24 -20.72
N ILE A 473 -16.67 -7.70 -21.96
CA ILE A 473 -16.13 -8.99 -22.46
C ILE A 473 -14.72 -8.82 -23.09
N GLY A 474 -14.20 -7.58 -23.18
CA GLY A 474 -12.81 -7.32 -23.64
C GLY A 474 -12.59 -7.57 -25.14
N LYS A 475 -13.63 -7.54 -25.96
CA LYS A 475 -13.53 -7.52 -27.42
C LYS A 475 -13.81 -6.10 -27.93
N CYS A 476 -12.82 -5.22 -27.84
CA CYS A 476 -12.74 -4.05 -28.71
C CYS A 476 -12.17 -4.51 -30.04
N GLY A 477 -12.93 -4.41 -31.10
CA GLY A 477 -12.55 -4.53 -32.49
C GLY A 477 -13.33 -3.53 -33.28
#